data_24cfadf4f374669e6a3e0202b39dd7b0
#
_entry.id   24cfadf4f374669e6a3e0202b39dd7b0
#
_cell.length_a   1.000
_cell.length_b   1.000
_cell.length_c   1.000
_cell.angle_alpha   90.00
_cell.angle_beta   90.00
_cell.angle_gamma   90.00
#
_symmetry.space_group_name_H-M   'P 1'
#
loop_
_entity.id
_entity.type
_entity.pdbx_description
1 polymer ?
#
loop_
_entity_poly.entity_id
_entity_poly.type
_entity_poly.pdbx_seq_one_letter_code
_entity_poly.pdbx_strand_id
1 'polypeptide(L)'
;MIRPPQRRTVAALTLSAAALVGIVLHEGYTDRAVIPVKGDVPTIGFGTTTGVKLGDTTTPPKALARALTDVQQFEGALKQCVTVPLAQHEYDALVSFSYNVGSRAFCQSTLVRKLNAEDYAGACAELLRWRFFQGKDCALPANARLCGGLATRRQSEYRQCVGEAP
;
A
#
# COMPACT_ATOMS: atom_id res chain seq x y z
N MET A 1 -1.65 -26.58 16.98
CA MET A 1 -1.80 -25.25 17.64
C MET A 1 -1.02 -24.24 16.83
N ILE A 2 -1.68 -23.28 16.18
CA ILE A 2 -1.03 -22.21 15.43
C ILE A 2 -0.49 -21.23 16.47
N ARG A 3 0.83 -21.03 16.48
CA ARG A 3 1.48 -20.09 17.38
C ARG A 3 1.04 -18.67 17.02
N PRO A 4 0.62 -17.83 17.98
CA PRO A 4 0.23 -16.46 17.66
C PRO A 4 1.41 -15.71 17.02
N PRO A 5 1.15 -14.78 16.08
CA PRO A 5 2.21 -14.05 15.41
C PRO A 5 3.03 -13.23 16.41
N GLN A 6 4.35 -13.22 16.24
CA GLN A 6 5.23 -12.38 17.07
C GLN A 6 5.11 -10.93 16.60
N ARG A 7 4.49 -10.08 17.42
CA ARG A 7 4.40 -8.64 17.20
C ARG A 7 5.55 -7.90 17.85
N ARG A 8 6.06 -6.88 17.16
CA ARG A 8 7.13 -5.98 17.60
C ARG A 8 6.63 -4.55 17.56
N THR A 9 7.28 -3.64 18.31
CA THR A 9 7.00 -2.21 18.19
C THR A 9 7.17 -1.76 16.74
N VAL A 10 6.29 -0.93 16.23
CA VAL A 10 6.36 -0.45 14.83
C VAL A 10 7.67 0.26 14.51
N ALA A 11 8.29 0.89 15.51
CA ALA A 11 9.60 1.53 15.37
C ALA A 11 10.73 0.53 15.01
N ALA A 12 10.60 -0.73 15.41
CA ALA A 12 11.59 -1.78 15.15
C ALA A 12 11.34 -2.53 13.81
N LEU A 13 10.27 -2.21 13.11
CA LEU A 13 9.92 -2.83 11.83
C LEU A 13 10.35 -1.97 10.65
N THR A 14 10.68 -2.63 9.56
CA THR A 14 10.93 -2.04 8.24
C THR A 14 10.24 -2.88 7.18
N LEU A 15 9.91 -2.29 6.04
CA LEU A 15 9.31 -3.02 4.94
C LEU A 15 10.20 -4.18 4.49
N SER A 16 9.64 -5.37 4.33
CA SER A 16 10.37 -6.50 3.80
C SER A 16 10.66 -6.33 2.31
N ALA A 17 11.74 -6.97 1.82
CA ALA A 17 12.05 -6.99 0.39
C ALA A 17 10.92 -7.58 -0.45
N ALA A 18 10.25 -8.63 0.05
CA ALA A 18 9.11 -9.26 -0.62
C ALA A 18 7.93 -8.28 -0.76
N ALA A 19 7.65 -7.49 0.28
CA ALA A 19 6.59 -6.49 0.23
C ALA A 19 6.93 -5.33 -0.72
N LEU A 20 8.21 -4.89 -0.77
CA LEU A 20 8.65 -3.90 -1.76
C LEU A 20 8.42 -4.41 -3.19
N VAL A 21 8.78 -5.66 -3.47
CA VAL A 21 8.50 -6.29 -4.78
C VAL A 21 7.01 -6.30 -5.07
N GLY A 22 6.17 -6.67 -4.10
CA GLY A 22 4.71 -6.63 -4.23
C GLY A 22 4.19 -5.24 -4.58
N ILE A 23 4.69 -4.19 -3.91
CA ILE A 23 4.31 -2.80 -4.19
C ILE A 23 4.64 -2.42 -5.65
N VAL A 24 5.88 -2.65 -6.09
CA VAL A 24 6.29 -2.26 -7.45
C VAL A 24 5.57 -3.04 -8.55
N LEU A 25 5.17 -4.29 -8.28
CA LEU A 25 4.35 -5.09 -9.20
C LEU A 25 2.92 -4.52 -9.34
N HIS A 26 2.37 -3.93 -8.29
CA HIS A 26 1.06 -3.28 -8.34
C HIS A 26 1.07 -1.95 -9.08
N GLU A 27 2.17 -1.19 -8.99
CA GLU A 27 2.27 0.14 -9.62
C GLU A 27 2.58 0.07 -11.12
N GLY A 28 3.17 -1.02 -11.59
CA GLY A 28 3.70 -1.12 -12.95
C GLY A 28 4.95 -0.26 -13.12
N TYR A 29 5.50 -0.21 -14.35
CA TYR A 29 6.73 0.52 -14.64
C TYR A 29 6.57 1.40 -15.88
N THR A 30 7.06 2.65 -15.79
CA THR A 30 7.22 3.54 -16.94
C THR A 30 8.65 4.12 -16.96
N ASP A 31 9.31 4.09 -18.11
CA ASP A 31 10.64 4.67 -18.32
C ASP A 31 10.63 6.19 -18.54
N ARG A 32 9.45 6.74 -18.82
CA ARG A 32 9.21 8.16 -19.06
C ARG A 32 8.06 8.68 -18.21
N ALA A 33 8.15 9.95 -17.83
CA ALA A 33 7.08 10.60 -17.09
C ALA A 33 5.79 10.70 -17.93
N VAL A 34 4.69 10.22 -17.37
CA VAL A 34 3.35 10.25 -17.96
C VAL A 34 2.35 10.86 -17.00
N ILE A 35 1.25 11.38 -17.52
CA ILE A 35 0.08 11.74 -16.71
C ILE A 35 -0.94 10.59 -16.87
N PRO A 36 -1.10 9.73 -15.84
CA PRO A 36 -1.90 8.50 -15.96
C PRO A 36 -3.37 8.77 -16.27
N VAL A 37 -3.92 9.83 -15.67
CA VAL A 37 -5.31 10.27 -15.86
C VAL A 37 -5.33 11.77 -16.04
N LYS A 38 -6.22 12.27 -16.90
CA LYS A 38 -6.37 13.71 -17.14
C LYS A 38 -6.60 14.47 -15.84
N GLY A 39 -5.73 15.44 -15.54
CA GLY A 39 -5.78 16.24 -14.32
C GLY A 39 -4.95 15.68 -13.15
N ASP A 40 -4.30 14.55 -13.35
CA ASP A 40 -3.35 13.98 -12.39
C ASP A 40 -1.95 14.59 -12.52
N VAL A 41 -1.04 14.25 -11.61
CA VAL A 41 0.35 14.71 -11.60
C VAL A 41 1.25 13.81 -12.45
N PRO A 42 2.37 14.33 -13.01
CA PRO A 42 3.33 13.50 -13.73
C PRO A 42 3.89 12.38 -12.83
N THR A 43 3.88 11.17 -13.36
CA THR A 43 4.29 9.95 -12.67
C THR A 43 5.35 9.22 -13.49
N ILE A 44 6.38 8.66 -12.85
CA ILE A 44 7.49 7.92 -13.48
C ILE A 44 7.91 6.71 -12.65
N GLY A 45 8.56 5.75 -13.29
CA GLY A 45 9.09 4.55 -12.63
C GLY A 45 7.98 3.68 -12.08
N PHE A 46 8.00 3.41 -10.79
CA PHE A 46 7.01 2.64 -10.04
C PHE A 46 6.09 3.57 -9.23
N GLY A 47 5.39 4.47 -9.89
CA GLY A 47 4.41 5.32 -9.24
C GLY A 47 4.97 6.59 -8.57
N THR A 48 6.26 6.92 -8.74
CA THR A 48 6.84 8.13 -8.17
C THR A 48 6.25 9.39 -8.81
N THR A 49 5.80 10.33 -7.98
CA THR A 49 5.21 11.62 -8.41
C THR A 49 6.02 12.82 -7.92
N THR A 50 6.68 12.70 -6.76
CA THR A 50 7.39 13.82 -6.12
C THR A 50 8.53 14.33 -6.97
N GLY A 51 8.46 15.62 -7.37
CA GLY A 51 9.49 16.29 -8.16
C GLY A 51 9.59 15.82 -9.61
N VAL A 52 8.64 15.04 -10.12
CA VAL A 52 8.59 14.56 -11.50
C VAL A 52 8.04 15.64 -12.43
N LYS A 53 8.68 15.80 -13.58
CA LYS A 53 8.25 16.70 -14.66
C LYS A 53 8.05 15.92 -15.96
N LEU A 54 7.14 16.36 -16.81
CA LEU A 54 7.01 15.80 -18.15
C LEU A 54 8.34 15.96 -18.90
N GLY A 55 8.77 14.89 -19.58
CA GLY A 55 10.07 14.80 -20.23
C GLY A 55 11.15 14.07 -19.41
N ASP A 56 10.94 13.87 -18.10
CA ASP A 56 11.86 13.08 -17.28
C ASP A 56 11.89 11.63 -17.75
N THR A 57 13.08 11.01 -17.63
CA THR A 57 13.32 9.59 -17.92
C THR A 57 13.99 8.89 -16.75
N THR A 58 13.79 7.58 -16.65
CA THR A 58 14.40 6.75 -15.61
C THR A 58 14.81 5.39 -16.19
N THR A 59 15.51 4.61 -15.37
CA THR A 59 15.85 3.21 -15.63
C THR A 59 15.31 2.33 -14.50
N PRO A 60 15.07 1.03 -14.71
CA PRO A 60 14.55 0.15 -13.65
C PRO A 60 15.33 0.22 -12.33
N PRO A 61 16.68 0.20 -12.30
CA PRO A 61 17.42 0.34 -11.04
C PRO A 61 17.20 1.68 -10.34
N LYS A 62 17.17 2.80 -11.09
CA LYS A 62 16.91 4.13 -10.54
C LYS A 62 15.48 4.25 -10.02
N ALA A 63 14.51 3.72 -10.77
CA ALA A 63 13.11 3.71 -10.37
C ALA A 63 12.90 2.89 -9.09
N LEU A 64 13.56 1.72 -8.96
CA LEU A 64 13.48 0.89 -7.76
C LEU A 64 14.08 1.58 -6.53
N ALA A 65 15.26 2.21 -6.67
CA ALA A 65 15.88 2.97 -5.58
C ALA A 65 14.97 4.12 -5.13
N ARG A 66 14.32 4.79 -6.08
CA ARG A 66 13.38 5.87 -5.77
C ARG A 66 12.09 5.39 -5.12
N ALA A 67 11.51 4.27 -5.60
CA ALA A 67 10.36 3.64 -4.98
C ALA A 67 10.65 3.26 -3.51
N LEU A 68 11.84 2.73 -3.21
CA LEU A 68 12.26 2.46 -1.83
C LEU A 68 12.27 3.74 -0.98
N THR A 69 12.81 4.84 -1.50
CA THR A 69 12.80 6.14 -0.80
C THR A 69 11.38 6.65 -0.57
N ASP A 70 10.51 6.55 -1.58
CA ASP A 70 9.11 6.98 -1.47
C ASP A 70 8.38 6.14 -0.41
N VAL A 71 8.56 4.82 -0.41
CA VAL A 71 7.96 3.93 0.59
C VAL A 71 8.39 4.27 2.02
N GLN A 72 9.65 4.65 2.25
CA GLN A 72 10.14 5.05 3.58
C GLN A 72 9.37 6.25 4.16
N GLN A 73 8.85 7.15 3.34
CA GLN A 73 8.00 8.25 3.79
C GLN A 73 6.67 7.72 4.35
N PHE A 74 6.09 6.71 3.70
CA PHE A 74 4.85 6.07 4.16
C PHE A 74 5.08 5.25 5.42
N GLU A 75 6.22 4.57 5.55
CA GLU A 75 6.64 3.91 6.80
C GLU A 75 6.73 4.92 7.95
N GLY A 76 7.31 6.09 7.70
CA GLY A 76 7.40 7.18 8.68
C GLY A 76 6.04 7.62 9.18
N ALA A 77 5.09 7.84 8.27
CA ALA A 77 3.72 8.22 8.63
C ALA A 77 3.00 7.10 9.41
N LEU A 78 3.14 5.84 8.98
CA LEU A 78 2.60 4.69 9.69
C LEU A 78 3.12 4.62 11.12
N LYS A 79 4.43 4.78 11.32
CA LYS A 79 5.07 4.77 12.64
C LYS A 79 4.61 5.89 13.57
N GLN A 80 4.08 6.97 13.02
CA GLN A 80 3.51 8.07 13.81
C GLN A 80 2.07 7.81 14.25
N CYS A 81 1.25 7.15 13.42
CA CYS A 81 -0.17 6.98 13.71
C CYS A 81 -0.56 5.60 14.25
N VAL A 82 0.31 4.59 14.14
CA VAL A 82 0.10 3.25 14.72
C VAL A 82 0.90 3.13 16.01
N THR A 83 0.20 2.90 17.11
CA THR A 83 0.79 2.90 18.46
C THR A 83 0.92 1.52 19.09
N VAL A 84 0.39 0.50 18.43
CA VAL A 84 0.41 -0.90 18.90
C VAL A 84 1.48 -1.73 18.19
N PRO A 85 1.99 -2.82 18.81
CA PRO A 85 2.94 -3.72 18.15
C PRO A 85 2.30 -4.41 16.94
N LEU A 86 3.11 -4.70 15.91
CA LEU A 86 2.70 -5.40 14.69
C LEU A 86 3.57 -6.63 14.43
N ALA A 87 2.99 -7.64 13.78
CA ALA A 87 3.75 -8.68 13.09
C ALA A 87 4.28 -8.15 11.75
N GLN A 88 5.35 -8.74 11.22
CA GLN A 88 5.96 -8.29 9.97
C GLN A 88 4.95 -8.29 8.80
N HIS A 89 4.14 -9.35 8.68
CA HIS A 89 3.14 -9.45 7.61
C HIS A 89 2.02 -8.38 7.72
N GLU A 90 1.61 -8.03 8.95
CA GLU A 90 0.67 -6.94 9.22
C GLU A 90 1.28 -5.61 8.78
N TYR A 91 2.53 -5.35 9.19
CA TYR A 91 3.28 -4.14 8.84
C TYR A 91 3.43 -3.97 7.33
N ASP A 92 3.87 -5.01 6.64
CA ASP A 92 4.08 -5.01 5.19
C ASP A 92 2.78 -4.70 4.42
N ALA A 93 1.66 -5.34 4.81
CA ALA A 93 0.35 -5.09 4.22
C ALA A 93 -0.12 -3.65 4.43
N LEU A 94 0.11 -3.10 5.62
CA LEU A 94 -0.29 -1.74 5.98
C LEU A 94 0.56 -0.67 5.28
N VAL A 95 1.86 -0.93 5.07
CA VAL A 95 2.72 -0.05 4.26
C VAL A 95 2.26 -0.06 2.80
N SER A 96 1.98 -1.23 2.21
CA SER A 96 1.42 -1.33 0.85
C SER A 96 0.12 -0.55 0.72
N PHE A 97 -0.79 -0.71 1.67
CA PHE A 97 -2.05 0.02 1.71
C PHE A 97 -1.83 1.53 1.83
N SER A 98 -0.99 1.97 2.77
CA SER A 98 -0.67 3.39 2.97
C SER A 98 -0.05 4.02 1.72
N TYR A 99 0.83 3.29 1.01
CA TYR A 99 1.42 3.73 -0.24
C TYR A 99 0.37 4.00 -1.33
N ASN A 100 -0.68 3.18 -1.40
CA ASN A 100 -1.74 3.34 -2.39
C ASN A 100 -2.75 4.45 -2.04
N VAL A 101 -3.20 4.55 -0.78
CA VAL A 101 -4.26 5.50 -0.39
C VAL A 101 -3.73 6.83 0.10
N GLY A 102 -2.43 6.92 0.39
CA GLY A 102 -1.78 8.08 0.97
C GLY A 102 -1.79 8.07 2.50
N SER A 103 -0.72 8.61 3.08
CA SER A 103 -0.49 8.62 4.55
C SER A 103 -1.63 9.26 5.33
N ARG A 104 -2.19 10.37 4.84
CA ARG A 104 -3.28 11.08 5.53
C ARG A 104 -4.54 10.22 5.61
N ALA A 105 -4.97 9.64 4.48
CA ALA A 105 -6.16 8.79 4.44
C ALA A 105 -5.96 7.54 5.30
N PHE A 106 -4.77 6.94 5.26
CA PHE A 106 -4.40 5.81 6.10
C PHE A 106 -4.53 6.15 7.59
N CYS A 107 -3.85 7.18 8.08
CA CYS A 107 -3.84 7.53 9.49
C CYS A 107 -5.23 7.96 10.04
N GLN A 108 -6.11 8.49 9.20
CA GLN A 108 -7.48 8.88 9.58
C GLN A 108 -8.50 7.74 9.42
N SER A 109 -8.09 6.57 8.96
CA SER A 109 -8.97 5.44 8.64
C SER A 109 -9.57 4.76 9.87
N THR A 110 -10.70 4.10 9.66
CA THR A 110 -11.27 3.16 10.64
C THR A 110 -10.32 1.99 10.91
N LEU A 111 -9.52 1.61 9.91
CA LEU A 111 -8.50 0.58 10.04
C LEU A 111 -7.51 0.94 11.16
N VAL A 112 -6.89 2.10 11.12
CA VAL A 112 -5.91 2.54 12.14
C VAL A 112 -6.56 2.68 13.51
N ARG A 113 -7.80 3.17 13.58
CA ARG A 113 -8.54 3.24 14.85
C ARG A 113 -8.76 1.86 15.47
N LYS A 114 -9.18 0.85 14.68
CA LYS A 114 -9.33 -0.53 15.14
C LYS A 114 -7.99 -1.13 15.56
N LEU A 115 -6.96 -0.91 14.75
CA LEU A 115 -5.61 -1.39 15.02
C LEU A 115 -5.09 -0.88 16.37
N ASN A 116 -5.22 0.43 16.63
CA ASN A 116 -4.81 1.04 17.90
C ASN A 116 -5.68 0.62 19.10
N ALA A 117 -6.85 0.03 18.85
CA ALA A 117 -7.67 -0.65 19.86
C ALA A 117 -7.35 -2.16 19.97
N GLU A 118 -6.24 -2.61 19.35
CA GLU A 118 -5.79 -4.01 19.32
C GLU A 118 -6.76 -4.99 18.61
N ASP A 119 -7.74 -4.45 17.86
CA ASP A 119 -8.61 -5.25 16.98
C ASP A 119 -7.89 -5.50 15.64
N TYR A 120 -6.88 -6.36 15.67
CA TYR A 120 -6.05 -6.67 14.49
C TYR A 120 -6.86 -7.32 13.37
N ALA A 121 -7.73 -8.28 13.70
CA ALA A 121 -8.57 -8.96 12.72
C ALA A 121 -9.57 -8.00 12.06
N GLY A 122 -10.22 -7.15 12.86
CA GLY A 122 -11.12 -6.14 12.36
C GLY A 122 -10.41 -5.06 11.56
N ALA A 123 -9.16 -4.70 11.91
CA ALA A 123 -8.34 -3.78 11.14
C ALA A 123 -7.98 -4.35 9.77
N CYS A 124 -7.52 -5.61 9.69
CA CYS A 124 -7.26 -6.26 8.41
C CYS A 124 -8.51 -6.33 7.52
N ALA A 125 -9.68 -6.64 8.11
CA ALA A 125 -10.94 -6.71 7.36
C ALA A 125 -11.36 -5.36 6.75
N GLU A 126 -10.96 -4.22 7.36
CA GLU A 126 -11.23 -2.89 6.80
C GLU A 126 -10.55 -2.67 5.45
N LEU A 127 -9.43 -3.34 5.15
CA LEU A 127 -8.77 -3.27 3.85
C LEU A 127 -9.75 -3.57 2.71
N LEU A 128 -10.60 -4.57 2.86
CA LEU A 128 -11.56 -5.00 1.85
C LEU A 128 -12.62 -3.95 1.53
N ARG A 129 -12.82 -2.94 2.38
CA ARG A 129 -13.77 -1.85 2.16
C ARG A 129 -13.22 -0.74 1.25
N TRP A 130 -11.90 -0.68 1.04
CA TRP A 130 -11.23 0.33 0.22
C TRP A 130 -11.16 -0.06 -1.27
N ARG A 131 -12.23 -0.61 -1.80
CA ARG A 131 -12.36 -1.12 -3.17
C ARG A 131 -13.28 -0.31 -4.07
N PHE A 132 -13.61 0.91 -3.69
CA PHE A 132 -14.46 1.80 -4.49
C PHE A 132 -13.62 2.79 -5.28
N PHE A 133 -14.00 2.99 -6.54
CA PHE A 133 -13.41 3.97 -7.43
C PHE A 133 -14.51 4.75 -8.13
N GLN A 134 -14.54 6.08 -7.99
CA GLN A 134 -15.58 6.94 -8.54
C GLN A 134 -17.00 6.46 -8.20
N GLY A 135 -17.23 6.04 -6.96
CA GLY A 135 -18.52 5.54 -6.49
C GLY A 135 -18.89 4.12 -6.94
N LYS A 136 -18.03 3.44 -7.71
CA LYS A 136 -18.26 2.07 -8.21
C LYS A 136 -17.52 1.05 -7.37
N ASP A 137 -18.20 -0.06 -7.02
CA ASP A 137 -17.56 -1.20 -6.34
C ASP A 137 -16.74 -2.00 -7.36
N CYS A 138 -15.42 -1.98 -7.20
CA CYS A 138 -14.46 -2.65 -8.08
C CYS A 138 -14.46 -4.18 -7.96
N ALA A 139 -15.13 -4.75 -6.96
CA ALA A 139 -15.32 -6.19 -6.84
C ALA A 139 -16.46 -6.75 -7.70
N LEU A 140 -17.31 -5.88 -8.24
CA LEU A 140 -18.41 -6.32 -9.11
C LEU A 140 -17.88 -6.63 -10.53
N PRO A 141 -18.30 -7.76 -11.15
CA PRO A 141 -17.87 -8.13 -12.50
C PRO A 141 -18.12 -7.02 -13.55
N ALA A 142 -19.19 -6.27 -13.41
CA ALA A 142 -19.52 -5.15 -14.29
C ALA A 142 -18.46 -4.02 -14.28
N ASN A 143 -17.69 -3.90 -13.19
CA ASN A 143 -16.67 -2.88 -13.00
C ASN A 143 -15.23 -3.43 -13.16
N ALA A 144 -15.08 -4.71 -13.48
CA ALA A 144 -13.78 -5.39 -13.53
C ALA A 144 -12.79 -4.71 -14.49
N ARG A 145 -13.26 -4.30 -15.68
CA ARG A 145 -12.42 -3.60 -16.67
C ARG A 145 -12.01 -2.20 -16.23
N LEU A 146 -12.84 -1.53 -15.43
CA LEU A 146 -12.56 -0.17 -14.97
C LEU A 146 -11.58 -0.15 -13.79
N CYS A 147 -11.82 -1.01 -12.80
CA CYS A 147 -11.09 -0.93 -11.53
C CYS A 147 -10.93 -2.28 -10.79
N GLY A 148 -11.09 -3.42 -11.47
CA GLY A 148 -10.96 -4.76 -10.84
C GLY A 148 -9.60 -4.97 -10.18
N GLY A 149 -8.54 -4.38 -10.69
CA GLY A 149 -7.20 -4.41 -10.07
C GLY A 149 -7.16 -3.85 -8.65
N LEU A 150 -7.99 -2.83 -8.35
CA LEU A 150 -8.10 -2.30 -7.00
C LEU A 150 -8.70 -3.33 -6.02
N ALA A 151 -9.73 -4.05 -6.43
CA ALA A 151 -10.33 -5.11 -5.61
C ALA A 151 -9.34 -6.26 -5.37
N THR A 152 -8.59 -6.67 -6.41
CA THR A 152 -7.54 -7.69 -6.32
C THR A 152 -6.43 -7.25 -5.35
N ARG A 153 -5.98 -5.99 -5.43
CA ARG A 153 -4.98 -5.42 -4.52
C ARG A 153 -5.46 -5.48 -3.07
N ARG A 154 -6.69 -5.05 -2.78
CA ARG A 154 -7.28 -5.12 -1.42
C ARG A 154 -7.34 -6.55 -0.90
N GLN A 155 -7.69 -7.50 -1.74
CA GLN A 155 -7.73 -8.92 -1.37
C GLN A 155 -6.32 -9.46 -1.05
N SER A 156 -5.31 -9.10 -1.82
CA SER A 156 -3.91 -9.46 -1.57
C SER A 156 -3.41 -8.88 -0.25
N GLU A 157 -3.63 -7.58 -0.03
CA GLU A 157 -3.25 -6.91 1.22
C GLU A 157 -3.96 -7.50 2.45
N TYR A 158 -5.24 -7.86 2.32
CA TYR A 158 -5.99 -8.54 3.37
C TYR A 158 -5.37 -9.90 3.73
N ARG A 159 -5.13 -10.75 2.72
CA ARG A 159 -4.49 -12.07 2.94
C ARG A 159 -3.14 -11.93 3.63
N GLN A 160 -2.31 -11.02 3.15
CA GLN A 160 -1.03 -10.74 3.78
C GLN A 160 -1.22 -10.28 5.23
N CYS A 161 -2.16 -9.36 5.49
CA CYS A 161 -2.44 -8.83 6.81
C CYS A 161 -2.86 -9.91 7.82
N VAL A 162 -3.63 -10.91 7.39
CA VAL A 162 -4.04 -12.05 8.25
C VAL A 162 -3.01 -13.17 8.32
N GLY A 163 -1.84 -13.02 7.66
CA GLY A 163 -0.75 -13.99 7.68
C GLY A 163 -0.93 -15.17 6.73
N GLU A 164 -1.80 -15.04 5.73
CA GLU A 164 -1.87 -15.98 4.63
C GLU A 164 -0.74 -15.66 3.63
N ALA A 165 -0.13 -16.70 3.05
CA ALA A 165 0.85 -16.51 1.99
C ALA A 165 0.20 -15.78 0.80
N PRO A 166 0.94 -14.85 0.14
CA PRO A 166 0.46 -14.14 -1.02
C PRO A 166 0.17 -15.05 -2.22
#